data_eb0c7ccd3d9800eec1cd330b2a9c7f23
#
_entry.id   eb0c7ccd3d9800eec1cd330b2a9c7f23
#
_cell.length_a   1.000
_cell.length_b   1.000
_cell.length_c   1.000
_cell.angle_alpha   90.00
_cell.angle_beta   90.00
_cell.angle_gamma   90.00
#
_symmetry.space_group_name_H-M   'P 1'
#
loop_
_entity.id
_entity.type
_entity.pdbx_description
1 polymer ?
#
loop_
_entity_poly.entity_id
_entity_poly.type
_entity_poly.pdbx_seq_one_letter_code
_entity_poly.pdbx_strand_id
1 'polypeptide(L)'
;MAFKALLETDKTVVVIDVLDGKDRTSIPGAYWMERAGEGLTFYAEKSRFSAALDKLTVGDKNRPLVFLCLSSECWLSYNASLQALEAGYKDVTWYRGGVNAWRAAGLPFKVPERANW
;
A
#
# COMPACT_ATOMS: atom_id res chain seq x y z
N MET A 1 14.89 7.57 8.98
CA MET A 1 14.00 6.47 8.55
C MET A 1 14.09 6.30 7.05
N ALA A 2 14.42 5.12 6.59
CA ALA A 2 14.67 4.84 5.17
C ALA A 2 13.46 5.07 4.27
N PHE A 3 12.25 4.70 4.73
CA PHE A 3 11.02 4.89 3.96
C PHE A 3 10.72 6.38 3.74
N LYS A 4 10.89 7.20 4.78
CA LYS A 4 10.69 8.65 4.65
C LYS A 4 11.66 9.24 3.62
N ALA A 5 12.92 8.84 3.67
CA ALA A 5 13.91 9.28 2.70
C ALA A 5 13.53 8.86 1.27
N LEU A 6 13.02 7.64 1.09
CA LEU A 6 12.55 7.17 -0.20
C LEU A 6 11.42 8.04 -0.74
N LEU A 7 10.45 8.40 0.11
CA LEU A 7 9.33 9.26 -0.29
C LEU A 7 9.78 10.66 -0.69
N GLU A 8 10.83 11.18 -0.06
CA GLU A 8 11.36 12.50 -0.36
C GLU A 8 12.15 12.53 -1.67
N THR A 9 12.81 11.43 -2.01
CA THR A 9 13.70 11.35 -3.18
C THR A 9 13.04 10.78 -4.41
N ASP A 10 12.08 9.88 -4.26
CA ASP A 10 11.39 9.24 -5.40
C ASP A 10 9.90 9.58 -5.39
N LYS A 11 9.50 10.48 -6.27
CA LYS A 11 8.10 10.93 -6.38
C LYS A 11 7.24 9.97 -7.20
N THR A 12 7.82 8.91 -7.78
CA THR A 12 7.06 7.91 -8.51
C THR A 12 6.51 6.80 -7.63
N VAL A 13 6.93 6.73 -6.37
CA VAL A 13 6.49 5.71 -5.42
C VAL A 13 4.99 5.85 -5.16
N VAL A 14 4.27 4.74 -5.32
CA VAL A 14 2.85 4.65 -4.95
C VAL A 14 2.76 3.97 -3.60
N VAL A 15 2.25 4.68 -2.60
CA VAL A 15 2.08 4.19 -1.24
C VAL A 15 0.65 3.73 -1.07
N ILE A 16 0.44 2.49 -0.62
CA ILE A 16 -0.87 1.89 -0.48
C ILE A 16 -1.06 1.38 0.94
N ASP A 17 -2.04 1.97 1.63
CA ASP A 17 -2.46 1.56 2.97
C ASP A 17 -3.62 0.57 2.82
N VAL A 18 -3.47 -0.62 3.35
CA VAL A 18 -4.46 -1.69 3.22
C VAL A 18 -5.21 -1.98 4.52
N LEU A 19 -4.99 -1.19 5.57
CA LEU A 19 -5.65 -1.37 6.85
C LEU A 19 -7.13 -1.01 6.75
N ASP A 20 -8.00 -1.77 7.42
CA ASP A 20 -9.42 -1.45 7.49
C ASP A 20 -9.71 -0.35 8.52
N GLY A 21 -10.95 0.10 8.58
CA GLY A 21 -11.40 1.11 9.54
C GLY A 21 -12.28 2.18 8.91
N LYS A 22 -12.63 3.19 9.71
CA LYS A 22 -13.41 4.36 9.29
C LYS A 22 -12.63 5.62 9.61
N ASP A 23 -12.82 6.63 8.77
CA ASP A 23 -12.27 7.98 9.02
C ASP A 23 -10.79 7.96 9.40
N ARG A 24 -10.04 7.11 8.72
CA ARG A 24 -8.63 6.90 9.01
C ARG A 24 -7.77 8.01 8.44
N THR A 25 -6.64 8.24 9.12
CA THR A 25 -5.51 8.99 8.57
C THR A 25 -4.38 8.01 8.26
N SER A 26 -3.53 8.39 7.32
CA SER A 26 -2.41 7.58 6.88
C SER A 26 -1.20 8.44 6.54
N ILE A 27 -0.18 7.84 5.96
CA ILE A 27 1.00 8.54 5.48
C ILE A 27 0.59 9.52 4.37
N PRO A 28 1.07 10.77 4.39
CA PRO A 28 0.71 11.75 3.36
C PRO A 28 0.97 11.21 1.95
N GLY A 29 -0.02 11.34 1.08
CA GLY A 29 0.06 10.85 -0.29
C GLY A 29 -0.31 9.39 -0.48
N ALA A 30 -0.64 8.66 0.58
CA ALA A 30 -1.05 7.26 0.47
C ALA A 30 -2.44 7.13 -0.15
N TYR A 31 -2.62 6.05 -0.91
CA TYR A 31 -3.93 5.60 -1.36
C TYR A 31 -4.43 4.53 -0.41
N TRP A 32 -5.73 4.51 -0.16
CA TRP A 32 -6.32 3.56 0.78
C TRP A 32 -7.08 2.48 0.00
N MET A 33 -6.50 1.26 -0.02
CA MET A 33 -7.16 0.07 -0.56
C MET A 33 -7.59 -0.79 0.63
N GLU A 34 -8.72 -0.43 1.23
CA GLU A 34 -9.20 -1.06 2.45
C GLU A 34 -9.29 -2.57 2.32
N ARG A 35 -8.65 -3.27 3.25
CA ARG A 35 -8.63 -4.73 3.35
C ARG A 35 -8.00 -5.46 2.16
N ALA A 36 -7.26 -4.78 1.32
CA ALA A 36 -6.52 -5.44 0.27
C ALA A 36 -5.54 -6.45 0.88
N GLY A 37 -5.45 -7.63 0.28
CA GLY A 37 -4.66 -8.74 0.83
C GLY A 37 -5.47 -9.69 1.69
N GLU A 38 -6.69 -9.32 2.12
CA GLU A 38 -7.55 -10.20 2.88
C GLU A 38 -8.29 -11.13 1.92
N GLY A 39 -8.06 -12.44 2.06
CA GLY A 39 -8.81 -13.45 1.33
C GLY A 39 -8.73 -13.40 -0.18
N LEU A 40 -7.64 -12.89 -0.76
CA LEU A 40 -7.46 -12.81 -2.21
C LEU A 40 -7.17 -14.19 -2.81
N THR A 41 -8.13 -15.10 -2.71
CA THR A 41 -7.99 -16.47 -3.20
C THR A 41 -8.74 -16.73 -4.51
N PHE A 42 -9.81 -15.98 -4.77
CA PHE A 42 -10.60 -16.13 -5.97
C PHE A 42 -10.09 -15.24 -7.11
N TYR A 43 -10.24 -15.74 -8.33
CA TYR A 43 -9.81 -15.03 -9.53
C TYR A 43 -10.43 -13.62 -9.63
N ALA A 44 -11.72 -13.49 -9.33
CA ALA A 44 -12.41 -12.19 -9.40
C ALA A 44 -11.81 -11.16 -8.44
N GLU A 45 -11.44 -11.57 -7.24
CA GLU A 45 -10.83 -10.68 -6.25
C GLU A 45 -9.41 -10.26 -6.67
N LYS A 46 -8.62 -11.22 -7.16
CA LYS A 46 -7.28 -10.95 -7.67
C LYS A 46 -7.33 -10.02 -8.89
N SER A 47 -8.30 -10.21 -9.76
CA SER A 47 -8.49 -9.37 -10.93
C SER A 47 -8.85 -7.93 -10.56
N ARG A 48 -9.74 -7.74 -9.58
CA ARG A 48 -10.09 -6.39 -9.09
C ARG A 48 -8.88 -5.70 -8.45
N PHE A 49 -8.11 -6.45 -7.67
CA PHE A 49 -6.91 -5.92 -7.04
C PHE A 49 -5.90 -5.46 -8.09
N SER A 50 -5.63 -6.30 -9.08
CA SER A 50 -4.72 -5.96 -10.18
C SER A 50 -5.20 -4.75 -10.98
N ALA A 51 -6.49 -4.68 -11.28
CA ALA A 51 -7.07 -3.55 -12.01
C ALA A 51 -6.95 -2.24 -11.22
N ALA A 52 -7.14 -2.30 -9.90
CA ALA A 52 -6.99 -1.13 -9.05
C ALA A 52 -5.53 -0.64 -9.02
N LEU A 53 -4.57 -1.56 -8.93
CA LEU A 53 -3.15 -1.20 -9.02
C LEU A 53 -2.82 -0.57 -10.37
N ASP A 54 -3.37 -1.10 -11.45
CA ASP A 54 -3.13 -0.55 -12.79
C ASP A 54 -3.67 0.88 -12.93
N LYS A 55 -4.76 1.21 -12.25
CA LYS A 55 -5.27 2.58 -12.21
C LYS A 55 -4.32 3.51 -11.47
N LEU A 56 -3.80 3.08 -10.33
CA LEU A 56 -2.89 3.90 -9.51
C LEU A 56 -1.54 4.12 -10.17
N THR A 57 -1.07 3.17 -10.96
CA THR A 57 0.24 3.20 -11.61
C THR A 57 0.17 3.60 -13.08
N VAL A 58 -1.03 3.80 -13.62
CA VAL A 58 -1.25 4.04 -15.05
C VAL A 58 -0.68 2.89 -15.90
N GLY A 59 -0.79 1.66 -15.38
CA GLY A 59 -0.32 0.45 -16.05
C GLY A 59 1.19 0.22 -16.03
N ASP A 60 1.94 1.05 -15.33
CA ASP A 60 3.40 0.94 -15.28
C ASP A 60 3.83 -0.09 -14.23
N LYS A 61 4.19 -1.30 -14.68
CA LYS A 61 4.62 -2.40 -13.82
C LYS A 61 6.00 -2.17 -13.19
N ASN A 62 6.76 -1.19 -13.64
CA ASN A 62 8.04 -0.84 -13.05
C ASN A 62 7.93 0.24 -11.99
N ARG A 63 6.75 0.82 -11.80
CA ARG A 63 6.54 1.86 -10.80
C ARG A 63 6.65 1.27 -9.39
N PRO A 64 7.44 1.90 -8.49
CA PRO A 64 7.62 1.37 -7.14
C PRO A 64 6.31 1.40 -6.35
N LEU A 65 5.99 0.29 -5.69
CA LEU A 65 4.84 0.17 -4.79
C LEU A 65 5.32 -0.08 -3.38
N VAL A 66 4.70 0.58 -2.40
CA VAL A 66 4.93 0.31 -0.99
C VAL A 66 3.59 0.01 -0.35
N PHE A 67 3.47 -1.15 0.25
CA PHE A 67 2.27 -1.56 0.99
C PHE A 67 2.52 -1.45 2.48
N LEU A 68 1.52 -0.95 3.21
CA LEU A 68 1.60 -0.84 4.65
C LEU A 68 0.25 -1.13 5.30
N CYS A 69 0.32 -1.43 6.59
CA CYS A 69 -0.85 -1.67 7.44
C CYS A 69 -0.57 -1.01 8.79
N LEU A 70 -1.08 -1.56 9.87
CA LEU A 70 -0.90 -0.99 11.21
C LEU A 70 0.53 -1.18 11.74
N SER A 71 1.02 -2.43 11.70
CA SER A 71 2.29 -2.82 12.29
C SER A 71 2.79 -4.12 11.65
N SER A 72 3.91 -4.64 12.17
CA SER A 72 4.45 -5.93 11.73
C SER A 72 3.53 -7.12 12.03
N GLU A 73 2.53 -6.93 12.89
CA GLU A 73 1.56 -7.96 13.24
C GLU A 73 0.38 -8.01 12.25
N CYS A 74 0.28 -7.05 11.35
CA CYS A 74 -0.79 -6.98 10.36
C CYS A 74 -0.35 -7.62 9.05
N TRP A 75 -0.97 -8.73 8.68
CA TRP A 75 -0.59 -9.52 7.51
C TRP A 75 -1.20 -9.04 6.19
N LEU A 76 -2.14 -8.09 6.25
CA LEU A 76 -2.80 -7.58 5.03
C LEU A 76 -1.80 -6.98 4.05
N SER A 77 -0.87 -6.16 4.53
CA SER A 77 0.13 -5.53 3.67
C SER A 77 1.14 -6.53 3.10
N TYR A 78 1.50 -7.55 3.89
CA TYR A 78 2.34 -8.64 3.40
C TYR A 78 1.66 -9.39 2.26
N ASN A 79 0.40 -9.79 2.47
CA ASN A 79 -0.37 -10.51 1.45
C ASN A 79 -0.60 -9.67 0.20
N ALA A 80 -0.91 -8.38 0.37
CA ALA A 80 -1.08 -7.47 -0.76
C ALA A 80 0.21 -7.33 -1.57
N SER A 81 1.37 -7.26 -0.90
CA SER A 81 2.67 -7.22 -1.56
C SER A 81 2.91 -8.45 -2.41
N LEU A 82 2.60 -9.63 -1.88
CA LEU A 82 2.74 -10.89 -2.64
C LEU A 82 1.81 -10.90 -3.86
N GLN A 83 0.57 -10.43 -3.71
CA GLN A 83 -0.38 -10.36 -4.81
C GLN A 83 0.06 -9.38 -5.90
N ALA A 84 0.68 -8.26 -5.50
CA ALA A 84 1.22 -7.30 -6.47
C ALA A 84 2.36 -7.92 -7.29
N LEU A 85 3.25 -8.67 -6.64
CA LEU A 85 4.30 -9.40 -7.34
C LEU A 85 3.71 -10.42 -8.32
N GLU A 86 2.70 -11.15 -7.91
CA GLU A 86 2.00 -12.11 -8.77
C GLU A 86 1.34 -11.42 -9.96
N ALA A 87 0.87 -10.18 -9.78
CA ALA A 87 0.27 -9.38 -10.84
C ALA A 87 1.29 -8.79 -11.83
N GLY A 88 2.58 -9.00 -11.59
CA GLY A 88 3.64 -8.57 -12.51
C GLY A 88 4.38 -7.29 -12.12
N TYR A 89 4.06 -6.71 -10.97
CA TYR A 89 4.81 -5.54 -10.48
C TYR A 89 6.19 -5.98 -10.01
N LYS A 90 7.21 -5.21 -10.35
CA LYS A 90 8.61 -5.62 -10.17
C LYS A 90 9.28 -4.99 -8.96
N ASP A 91 8.83 -3.82 -8.53
CA ASP A 91 9.41 -3.09 -7.41
C ASP A 91 8.35 -2.94 -6.32
N VAL A 92 8.26 -3.95 -5.45
CA VAL A 92 7.26 -4.00 -4.39
C VAL A 92 7.98 -4.07 -3.04
N THR A 93 7.65 -3.14 -2.17
CA THR A 93 8.19 -3.06 -0.82
C THR A 93 7.07 -3.19 0.20
N TRP A 94 7.31 -4.00 1.22
CA TRP A 94 6.44 -4.11 2.38
C TRP A 94 7.02 -3.23 3.50
N TYR A 95 6.32 -2.12 3.82
CA TYR A 95 6.71 -1.29 4.96
C TYR A 95 6.22 -1.94 6.24
N ARG A 96 7.03 -2.80 6.79
CA ARG A 96 6.70 -3.71 7.89
C ARG A 96 6.22 -2.98 9.14
N GLY A 97 6.84 -1.86 9.50
CA GLY A 97 6.47 -1.10 10.69
C GLY A 97 5.11 -0.42 10.60
N GLY A 98 4.65 -0.14 9.39
CA GLY A 98 3.33 0.42 9.13
C GLY A 98 3.06 1.76 9.78
N VAL A 99 1.78 2.03 10.00
CA VAL A 99 1.32 3.29 10.60
C VAL A 99 1.95 3.52 11.97
N ASN A 100 2.13 2.46 12.77
CA ASN A 100 2.71 2.59 14.10
C ASN A 100 4.15 3.08 14.07
N ALA A 101 4.97 2.57 13.15
CA ALA A 101 6.36 3.03 13.01
C ALA A 101 6.41 4.49 12.55
N TRP A 102 5.52 4.88 11.64
CA TRP A 102 5.42 6.26 11.17
C TRP A 102 5.05 7.21 12.31
N ARG A 103 4.07 6.80 13.14
CA ARG A 103 3.66 7.57 14.32
C ARG A 103 4.77 7.68 15.35
N ALA A 104 5.48 6.58 15.60
CA ALA A 104 6.58 6.56 16.56
C ALA A 104 7.72 7.48 16.14
N ALA A 105 7.90 7.71 14.83
CA ALA A 105 8.88 8.66 14.31
C ALA A 105 8.43 10.11 14.38
N GLY A 106 7.21 10.38 14.86
CA GLY A 106 6.69 11.74 14.99
C GLY A 106 6.32 12.39 13.66
N LEU A 107 6.05 11.61 12.63
CA LEU A 107 5.78 12.12 11.29
C LEU A 107 4.29 12.42 11.09
N PRO A 108 3.95 13.35 10.17
CA PRO A 108 2.57 13.79 9.99
C PRO A 108 1.68 12.75 9.33
N PHE A 109 0.36 12.89 9.56
CA PHE A 109 -0.67 12.06 8.93
C PHE A 109 -1.61 12.93 8.09
N LYS A 110 -2.21 12.32 7.08
CA LYS A 110 -3.28 12.93 6.28
C LYS A 110 -4.37 11.91 5.99
N VAL A 111 -5.55 12.39 5.62
CA VAL A 111 -6.62 11.52 5.14
C VAL A 111 -6.19 10.95 3.79
N PRO A 112 -6.16 9.61 3.63
CA PRO A 112 -5.74 9.00 2.38
C PRO A 112 -6.81 9.12 1.30
N GLU A 113 -6.38 9.14 0.04
CA GLU A 113 -7.30 9.06 -1.09
C GLU A 113 -7.77 7.61 -1.23
N ARG A 114 -9.09 7.41 -1.26
CA ARG A 114 -9.65 6.07 -1.34
C ARG A 114 -9.55 5.53 -2.77
N ALA A 115 -8.92 4.37 -2.92
CA ALA A 115 -8.91 3.66 -4.19
C ALA A 115 -10.15 2.76 -4.26
N ASN A 116 -10.91 2.88 -5.33
CA ASN A 116 -12.09 2.02 -5.55
C ASN A 116 -11.63 0.67 -6.09
N TRP A 117 -11.95 -0.38 -5.33
CA TRP A 117 -11.56 -1.71 -5.79
C TRP A 117 -12.51 -2.82 -5.33
#